data_97b388282a859d18270a3c37c5f46a38
#
_entry.id   97b388282a859d18270a3c37c5f46a38
#
_cell.length_a   1.000
_cell.length_b   1.000
_cell.length_c   1.000
_cell.angle_alpha   90.00
_cell.angle_beta   90.00
_cell.angle_gamma   90.00
#
_symmetry.space_group_name_H-M   'P 1'
#
loop_
_entity.id
_entity.type
_entity.pdbx_description
1 polymer ?
#
loop_
_entity_poly.entity_id
_entity_poly.type
_entity_poly.pdbx_seq_one_letter_code
_entity_poly.pdbx_strand_id
1 'polypeptide(L)'
;LSVMSSAIIIPSVGGLSSEKKEFMVYEGTFSDILGIMLFYFLTGNAETESTQLIVFDVISNIAITVGLSLVISYLLVLIFQKLNSQVKLFLLIAVLLMLYSVGKLFHLSSLIIILVFGLVLNNYKIFFRGFMKKWINKSSLKKVSHEFHLVTIESAFVVRTFFFVLFGITITLQSLFNVKVAIISGLILLGLYI
;
A
#
# COMPACT_ATOMS: atom_id res chain seq x y z
N LEU A 1 -6.25 9.77 14.69
CA LEU A 1 -6.00 8.58 13.85
C LEU A 1 -4.87 7.77 14.45
N SER A 2 -5.22 6.65 15.07
CA SER A 2 -4.24 5.69 15.57
C SER A 2 -4.21 4.52 14.60
N VAL A 3 -3.14 4.44 13.80
CA VAL A 3 -2.95 3.42 12.77
C VAL A 3 -1.65 2.71 13.07
N MET A 4 -1.70 1.38 13.18
CA MET A 4 -0.48 0.58 13.33
C MET A 4 0.20 0.44 11.97
N SER A 5 1.47 0.82 11.88
CA SER A 5 2.22 0.77 10.64
C SER A 5 2.45 -0.66 10.15
N SER A 6 2.03 -0.96 8.93
CA SER A 6 2.30 -2.23 8.25
C SER A 6 3.81 -2.51 8.12
N ALA A 7 4.64 -1.47 8.09
CA ALA A 7 6.09 -1.59 8.08
C ALA A 7 6.65 -2.27 9.35
N ILE A 8 5.94 -2.19 10.47
CA ILE A 8 6.29 -2.85 11.74
C ILE A 8 5.59 -4.19 11.84
N ILE A 9 4.32 -4.27 11.46
CA ILE A 9 3.52 -5.50 11.55
C ILE A 9 4.13 -6.62 10.71
N ILE A 10 4.43 -6.37 9.44
CA ILE A 10 4.89 -7.41 8.50
C ILE A 10 6.11 -8.21 9.00
N PRO A 11 7.19 -7.58 9.51
CA PRO A 11 8.31 -8.34 10.06
C PRO A 11 8.00 -9.00 11.44
N SER A 12 7.08 -8.44 12.22
CA SER A 12 6.79 -8.91 13.58
C SER A 12 5.91 -10.16 13.62
N VAL A 13 5.12 -10.41 12.58
CA VAL A 13 4.18 -11.54 12.52
C VAL A 13 4.79 -12.85 12.00
N GLY A 14 6.12 -12.91 11.85
CA GLY A 14 6.83 -14.08 11.30
C GLY A 14 6.62 -15.38 12.10
N GLY A 15 6.38 -15.28 13.42
CA GLY A 15 6.13 -16.42 14.32
C GLY A 15 4.67 -16.87 14.42
N LEU A 16 3.73 -16.20 13.75
CA LEU A 16 2.32 -16.53 13.79
C LEU A 16 1.95 -17.62 12.78
N SER A 17 0.81 -18.31 13.02
CA SER A 17 0.22 -19.22 12.03
C SER A 17 -0.08 -18.46 10.72
N SER A 18 -0.07 -19.18 9.59
CA SER A 18 -0.26 -18.58 8.26
C SER A 18 -1.51 -17.71 8.16
N GLU A 19 -2.61 -18.19 8.73
CA GLU A 19 -3.90 -17.49 8.73
C GLU A 19 -3.85 -16.18 9.53
N LYS A 20 -3.30 -16.21 10.74
CA LYS A 20 -3.15 -15.03 11.59
C LYS A 20 -2.18 -14.01 10.99
N LYS A 21 -1.09 -14.50 10.40
CA LYS A 21 -0.13 -13.67 9.69
C LYS A 21 -0.79 -12.93 8.52
N GLU A 22 -1.56 -13.65 7.71
CA GLU A 22 -2.25 -13.08 6.55
C GLU A 22 -3.28 -12.02 6.99
N PHE A 23 -4.06 -12.32 8.02
CA PHE A 23 -5.01 -11.36 8.60
C PHE A 23 -4.31 -10.07 9.07
N MET A 24 -3.24 -10.17 9.86
CA MET A 24 -2.53 -9.00 10.38
C MET A 24 -1.88 -8.16 9.27
N VAL A 25 -1.37 -8.80 8.21
CA VAL A 25 -0.80 -8.10 7.06
C VAL A 25 -1.88 -7.31 6.31
N TYR A 26 -3.05 -7.92 6.07
CA TYR A 26 -4.16 -7.22 5.42
C TYR A 26 -4.72 -6.10 6.29
N GLU A 27 -4.93 -6.37 7.58
CA GLU A 27 -5.44 -5.36 8.52
C GLU A 27 -4.51 -4.13 8.56
N GLY A 28 -3.20 -4.33 8.77
CA GLY A 28 -2.25 -3.23 8.80
C GLY A 28 -2.18 -2.46 7.49
N THR A 29 -2.21 -3.17 6.34
CA THR A 29 -2.16 -2.53 5.03
C THR A 29 -3.42 -1.69 4.75
N PHE A 30 -4.61 -2.23 5.03
CA PHE A 30 -5.86 -1.50 4.84
C PHE A 30 -5.98 -0.33 5.83
N SER A 31 -5.57 -0.51 7.07
CA SER A 31 -5.54 0.53 8.09
C SER A 31 -4.64 1.71 7.68
N ASP A 32 -3.44 1.44 7.16
CA ASP A 32 -2.54 2.47 6.64
C ASP A 32 -3.18 3.25 5.47
N ILE A 33 -3.77 2.54 4.50
CA ILE A 33 -4.40 3.16 3.33
C ILE A 33 -5.59 4.02 3.75
N LEU A 34 -6.48 3.49 4.57
CA LEU A 34 -7.66 4.21 5.05
C LEU A 34 -7.28 5.40 5.93
N GLY A 35 -6.27 5.24 6.79
CA GLY A 35 -5.73 6.31 7.63
C GLY A 35 -5.18 7.47 6.80
N ILE A 36 -4.40 7.19 5.79
CA ILE A 36 -3.86 8.22 4.87
C ILE A 36 -4.99 8.87 4.06
N MET A 37 -5.94 8.09 3.56
CA MET A 37 -7.08 8.63 2.82
C MET A 37 -7.92 9.55 3.70
N LEU A 38 -8.23 9.14 4.92
CA LEU A 38 -9.01 9.94 5.86
C LEU A 38 -8.25 11.22 6.25
N PHE A 39 -6.92 11.14 6.42
CA PHE A 39 -6.09 12.32 6.69
C PHE A 39 -6.17 13.33 5.55
N TYR A 40 -5.92 12.91 4.31
CA TYR A 40 -6.02 13.80 3.15
C TYR A 40 -7.43 14.38 2.96
N PHE A 41 -8.42 13.57 3.27
CA PHE A 41 -9.81 13.99 3.22
C PHE A 41 -10.10 15.11 4.23
N LEU A 42 -9.73 14.93 5.50
CA LEU A 42 -9.93 15.93 6.55
C LEU A 42 -9.16 17.22 6.27
N THR A 43 -7.94 17.12 5.72
CA THR A 43 -7.13 18.31 5.42
C THR A 43 -7.55 19.01 4.13
N GLY A 44 -8.06 18.28 3.15
CA GLY A 44 -8.48 18.83 1.85
C GLY A 44 -9.88 19.46 1.88
N ASN A 45 -10.75 19.03 2.79
CA ASN A 45 -12.15 19.47 2.87
C ASN A 45 -12.47 20.22 4.18
N ALA A 46 -11.47 20.80 4.82
CA ALA A 46 -11.64 21.52 6.08
C ALA A 46 -12.60 22.72 5.98
N GLU A 47 -12.87 23.23 4.77
CA GLU A 47 -13.74 24.37 4.49
C GLU A 47 -15.09 23.97 3.87
N THR A 48 -15.36 22.68 3.67
CA THR A 48 -16.59 22.22 2.99
C THR A 48 -17.70 21.93 3.99
N GLU A 49 -18.84 22.58 3.86
CA GLU A 49 -19.95 22.54 4.85
C GLU A 49 -20.82 21.27 4.79
N SER A 50 -20.79 20.45 3.73
CA SER A 50 -21.72 19.33 3.58
C SER A 50 -21.07 17.95 3.69
N THR A 51 -21.28 17.26 4.81
CA THR A 51 -20.76 15.91 5.09
C THR A 51 -21.24 14.85 4.09
N GLN A 52 -22.43 14.98 3.52
CA GLN A 52 -22.99 13.99 2.58
C GLN A 52 -22.27 13.97 1.23
N LEU A 53 -21.97 15.15 0.67
CA LEU A 53 -21.21 15.27 -0.58
C LEU A 53 -19.81 14.67 -0.43
N ILE A 54 -19.22 14.91 0.70
CA ILE A 54 -17.90 14.46 1.09
C ILE A 54 -17.81 12.91 1.13
N VAL A 55 -18.76 12.24 1.78
CA VAL A 55 -18.80 10.76 1.86
C VAL A 55 -19.00 10.16 0.47
N PHE A 56 -19.86 10.75 -0.35
CA PHE A 56 -20.08 10.30 -1.72
C PHE A 56 -18.81 10.42 -2.57
N ASP A 57 -18.07 11.54 -2.45
CA ASP A 57 -16.81 11.76 -3.17
C ASP A 57 -15.73 10.76 -2.78
N VAL A 58 -15.62 10.41 -1.49
CA VAL A 58 -14.67 9.39 -1.02
C VAL A 58 -15.03 8.02 -1.57
N ILE A 59 -16.28 7.59 -1.46
CA ILE A 59 -16.72 6.27 -1.96
C ILE A 59 -16.54 6.19 -3.48
N SER A 60 -16.92 7.24 -4.20
CA SER A 60 -16.75 7.32 -5.65
C SER A 60 -15.27 7.26 -6.04
N ASN A 61 -14.40 8.00 -5.35
CA ASN A 61 -12.95 7.99 -5.60
C ASN A 61 -12.36 6.59 -5.37
N ILE A 62 -12.75 5.90 -4.29
CA ILE A 62 -12.32 4.52 -4.01
C ILE A 62 -12.79 3.58 -5.12
N ALA A 63 -14.06 3.65 -5.52
CA ALA A 63 -14.62 2.77 -6.54
C ALA A 63 -13.94 2.97 -7.90
N ILE A 64 -13.73 4.22 -8.32
CA ILE A 64 -13.01 4.57 -9.55
C ILE A 64 -11.57 4.10 -9.48
N THR A 65 -10.90 4.32 -8.34
CA THR A 65 -9.51 3.91 -8.12
C THR A 65 -9.37 2.39 -8.26
N VAL A 66 -10.23 1.62 -7.62
CA VAL A 66 -10.21 0.14 -7.71
C VAL A 66 -10.50 -0.33 -9.13
N GLY A 67 -11.51 0.23 -9.80
CA GLY A 67 -11.86 -0.12 -11.17
C GLY A 67 -10.71 0.16 -12.15
N LEU A 68 -10.14 1.37 -12.10
CA LEU A 68 -9.00 1.75 -12.92
C LEU A 68 -7.76 0.90 -12.62
N SER A 69 -7.51 0.61 -11.35
CA SER A 69 -6.40 -0.23 -10.89
C SER A 69 -6.47 -1.64 -11.44
N LEU A 70 -7.66 -2.23 -11.48
CA LEU A 70 -7.87 -3.55 -12.07
C LEU A 70 -7.51 -3.55 -13.55
N VAL A 71 -8.01 -2.58 -14.32
CA VAL A 71 -7.72 -2.46 -15.76
C VAL A 71 -6.21 -2.33 -16.01
N ILE A 72 -5.56 -1.41 -15.31
CA ILE A 72 -4.11 -1.19 -15.43
C ILE A 72 -3.34 -2.44 -15.02
N SER A 73 -3.74 -3.10 -13.92
CA SER A 73 -3.10 -4.33 -13.45
C SER A 73 -3.21 -5.47 -14.45
N TYR A 74 -4.36 -5.65 -15.09
CA TYR A 74 -4.51 -6.63 -16.17
C TYR A 74 -3.56 -6.35 -17.33
N LEU A 75 -3.47 -5.11 -17.79
CA LEU A 75 -2.57 -4.71 -18.88
C LEU A 75 -1.11 -4.95 -18.51
N LEU A 76 -0.70 -4.55 -17.31
CA LEU A 76 0.66 -4.72 -16.84
C LEU A 76 1.06 -6.19 -16.70
N VAL A 77 0.20 -7.04 -16.16
CA VAL A 77 0.47 -8.49 -16.05
C VAL A 77 0.66 -9.12 -17.42
N LEU A 78 -0.14 -8.71 -18.44
CA LEU A 78 0.01 -9.19 -19.83
C LEU A 78 1.33 -8.71 -20.46
N ILE A 79 1.80 -7.53 -20.13
CA ILE A 79 3.09 -7.00 -20.62
C ILE A 79 4.24 -7.75 -19.93
N PHE A 80 4.21 -7.85 -18.60
CA PHE A 80 5.29 -8.46 -17.81
C PHE A 80 5.57 -9.93 -18.18
N GLN A 81 4.54 -10.70 -18.51
CA GLN A 81 4.74 -12.10 -18.90
C GLN A 81 5.54 -12.28 -20.22
N LYS A 82 5.50 -11.26 -21.11
CA LYS A 82 6.19 -11.30 -22.41
C LYS A 82 7.65 -10.87 -22.31
N LEU A 83 8.04 -10.23 -21.21
CA LEU A 83 9.39 -9.72 -21.03
C LEU A 83 10.33 -10.82 -20.57
N ASN A 84 11.34 -11.09 -21.40
CA ASN A 84 12.37 -12.10 -21.14
C ASN A 84 13.68 -11.51 -20.59
N SER A 85 13.66 -10.30 -20.08
CA SER A 85 14.85 -9.54 -19.72
C SER A 85 15.31 -9.77 -18.29
N GLN A 86 16.62 -9.75 -18.07
CA GLN A 86 17.26 -9.66 -16.75
C GLN A 86 16.95 -8.31 -16.05
N VAL A 87 16.35 -7.36 -16.78
CA VAL A 87 16.01 -6.00 -16.34
C VAL A 87 14.61 -5.91 -15.71
N LYS A 88 13.91 -7.03 -15.52
CA LYS A 88 12.52 -7.06 -14.99
C LYS A 88 12.37 -6.32 -13.66
N LEU A 89 13.37 -6.36 -12.83
CA LEU A 89 13.45 -5.71 -11.53
C LEU A 89 13.34 -4.19 -11.60
N PHE A 90 14.21 -3.58 -12.40
CA PHE A 90 14.21 -2.13 -12.60
C PHE A 90 12.92 -1.67 -13.27
N LEU A 91 12.44 -2.44 -14.26
CA LEU A 91 11.17 -2.16 -14.92
C LEU A 91 9.99 -2.21 -13.94
N LEU A 92 10.00 -3.15 -13.02
CA LEU A 92 8.95 -3.29 -12.01
C LEU A 92 8.95 -2.12 -11.03
N ILE A 93 10.13 -1.69 -10.56
CA ILE A 93 10.26 -0.49 -9.73
C ILE A 93 9.78 0.74 -10.51
N ALA A 94 10.19 0.87 -11.77
CA ALA A 94 9.76 1.97 -12.63
C ALA A 94 8.24 1.99 -12.81
N VAL A 95 7.61 0.83 -13.00
CA VAL A 95 6.14 0.70 -13.09
C VAL A 95 5.46 1.07 -11.78
N LEU A 96 5.98 0.66 -10.63
CA LEU A 96 5.42 1.05 -9.33
C LEU A 96 5.47 2.56 -9.13
N LEU A 97 6.60 3.19 -9.47
CA LEU A 97 6.74 4.65 -9.41
C LEU A 97 5.80 5.35 -10.40
N MET A 98 5.64 4.79 -11.60
CA MET A 98 4.69 5.29 -12.60
C MET A 98 3.24 5.18 -12.10
N LEU A 99 2.84 4.04 -11.53
CA LEU A 99 1.51 3.86 -10.94
C LEU A 99 1.25 4.85 -9.81
N TYR A 100 2.24 5.06 -8.95
CA TYR A 100 2.16 6.06 -7.89
C TYR A 100 1.96 7.46 -8.45
N SER A 101 2.75 7.85 -9.46
CA SER A 101 2.69 9.18 -10.08
C SER A 101 1.38 9.41 -10.81
N VAL A 102 0.90 8.42 -11.56
CA VAL A 102 -0.39 8.46 -12.28
C VAL A 102 -1.54 8.61 -11.27
N GLY A 103 -1.55 7.81 -10.21
CA GLY A 103 -2.57 7.94 -9.16
C GLY A 103 -2.61 9.34 -8.57
N LYS A 104 -1.46 9.93 -8.29
CA LYS A 104 -1.35 11.29 -7.75
C LYS A 104 -1.82 12.37 -8.73
N LEU A 105 -1.51 12.22 -10.03
CA LEU A 105 -1.96 13.13 -11.08
C LEU A 105 -3.49 13.20 -11.21
N PHE A 106 -4.17 12.06 -11.06
CA PHE A 106 -5.63 11.98 -11.15
C PHE A 106 -6.35 12.15 -9.80
N HIS A 107 -5.64 12.58 -8.75
CA HIS A 107 -6.17 12.68 -7.39
C HIS A 107 -6.78 11.37 -6.85
N LEU A 108 -6.30 10.23 -7.36
CA LEU A 108 -6.69 8.89 -6.92
C LEU A 108 -5.75 8.38 -5.84
N SER A 109 -6.20 7.40 -5.05
CA SER A 109 -5.35 6.77 -4.05
C SER A 109 -4.28 5.89 -4.69
N SER A 110 -3.08 6.43 -4.88
CA SER A 110 -1.93 5.72 -5.47
C SER A 110 -1.61 4.43 -4.72
N LEU A 111 -1.82 4.39 -3.40
CA LEU A 111 -1.56 3.20 -2.58
C LEU A 111 -2.55 2.07 -2.89
N ILE A 112 -3.82 2.39 -3.14
CA ILE A 112 -4.82 1.39 -3.58
C ILE A 112 -4.44 0.85 -4.95
N ILE A 113 -3.98 1.69 -5.88
CA ILE A 113 -3.55 1.26 -7.21
C ILE A 113 -2.42 0.22 -7.10
N ILE A 114 -1.40 0.51 -6.30
CA ILE A 114 -0.27 -0.39 -6.08
C ILE A 114 -0.70 -1.67 -5.37
N LEU A 115 -1.56 -1.57 -4.36
CA LEU A 115 -2.11 -2.74 -3.65
C LEU A 115 -2.87 -3.66 -4.59
N VAL A 116 -3.79 -3.12 -5.39
CA VAL A 116 -4.58 -3.90 -6.37
C VAL A 116 -3.66 -4.57 -7.39
N PHE A 117 -2.66 -3.84 -7.89
CA PHE A 117 -1.66 -4.44 -8.79
C PHE A 117 -0.92 -5.62 -8.15
N GLY A 118 -0.46 -5.47 -6.92
CA GLY A 118 0.20 -6.54 -6.16
C GLY A 118 -0.72 -7.75 -5.94
N LEU A 119 -1.99 -7.51 -5.58
CA LEU A 119 -3.00 -8.56 -5.40
C LEU A 119 -3.28 -9.31 -6.72
N VAL A 120 -3.45 -8.61 -7.83
CA VAL A 120 -3.67 -9.21 -9.14
C VAL A 120 -2.46 -10.03 -9.58
N LEU A 121 -1.25 -9.50 -9.40
CA LEU A 121 0.00 -10.19 -9.75
C LEU A 121 0.21 -11.45 -8.91
N ASN A 122 -0.02 -11.39 -7.61
CA ASN A 122 0.15 -12.53 -6.71
C ASN A 122 -0.94 -13.59 -6.89
N ASN A 123 -2.17 -13.16 -7.16
CA ASN A 123 -3.34 -14.02 -7.32
C ASN A 123 -3.79 -14.18 -8.78
N TYR A 124 -2.86 -14.12 -9.72
CA TYR A 124 -3.17 -14.18 -11.16
C TYR A 124 -4.03 -15.39 -11.57
N LYS A 125 -3.97 -16.50 -10.82
CA LYS A 125 -4.79 -17.69 -11.06
C LYS A 125 -6.29 -17.45 -10.85
N ILE A 126 -6.64 -16.55 -9.91
CA ILE A 126 -8.03 -16.20 -9.58
C ILE A 126 -8.53 -15.16 -10.58
N PHE A 127 -7.75 -14.11 -10.81
CA PHE A 127 -8.13 -12.99 -11.65
C PHE A 127 -8.19 -13.35 -13.14
N PHE A 128 -7.35 -14.28 -13.61
CA PHE A 128 -7.36 -14.75 -15.01
C PHE A 128 -8.02 -16.12 -15.13
N ARG A 129 -9.35 -16.19 -14.88
CA ARG A 129 -10.17 -17.41 -15.11
C ARG A 129 -10.92 -17.35 -16.44
N GLY A 130 -11.40 -18.50 -16.91
CA GLY A 130 -12.22 -18.60 -18.11
C GLY A 130 -11.46 -18.21 -19.38
N PHE A 131 -12.06 -17.30 -20.16
CA PHE A 131 -11.55 -16.84 -21.46
C PHE A 131 -10.16 -16.21 -21.39
N MET A 132 -9.86 -15.48 -20.29
CA MET A 132 -8.58 -14.79 -20.10
C MET A 132 -7.42 -15.74 -19.78
N LYS A 133 -7.69 -17.00 -19.41
CA LYS A 133 -6.68 -18.03 -19.15
C LYS A 133 -5.78 -18.31 -20.36
N LYS A 134 -6.30 -18.13 -21.58
CA LYS A 134 -5.54 -18.32 -22.83
C LYS A 134 -4.42 -17.28 -23.02
N TRP A 135 -4.52 -16.14 -22.37
CA TRP A 135 -3.63 -15.00 -22.59
C TRP A 135 -2.45 -14.98 -21.63
N ILE A 136 -2.42 -15.90 -20.65
CA ILE A 136 -1.38 -15.93 -19.62
C ILE A 136 -0.47 -17.15 -19.74
N ASN A 137 0.84 -16.89 -19.58
CA ASN A 137 1.86 -17.91 -19.39
C ASN A 137 2.15 -18.07 -17.89
N LYS A 138 1.62 -19.16 -17.32
CA LYS A 138 1.73 -19.43 -15.87
C LYS A 138 3.16 -19.55 -15.36
N SER A 139 4.08 -20.10 -16.16
CA SER A 139 5.47 -20.28 -15.75
C SER A 139 6.19 -18.93 -15.67
N SER A 140 5.97 -18.06 -16.67
CA SER A 140 6.52 -16.70 -16.68
C SER A 140 5.98 -15.86 -15.52
N LEU A 141 4.66 -15.91 -15.25
CA LEU A 141 4.05 -15.15 -14.16
C LEU A 141 4.50 -15.64 -12.78
N LYS A 142 4.66 -16.96 -12.59
CA LYS A 142 5.21 -17.50 -11.34
C LYS A 142 6.62 -16.97 -11.08
N LYS A 143 7.46 -16.91 -12.12
CA LYS A 143 8.82 -16.37 -12.02
C LYS A 143 8.79 -14.86 -11.69
N VAL A 144 7.99 -14.08 -12.42
CA VAL A 144 7.82 -12.63 -12.18
C VAL A 144 7.31 -12.35 -10.76
N SER A 145 6.29 -13.06 -10.29
CA SER A 145 5.75 -12.90 -8.94
C SER A 145 6.80 -13.23 -7.87
N HIS A 146 7.62 -14.27 -8.07
CA HIS A 146 8.68 -14.63 -7.14
C HIS A 146 9.80 -13.59 -7.09
N GLU A 147 10.28 -13.17 -8.25
CA GLU A 147 11.30 -12.11 -8.38
C GLU A 147 10.81 -10.80 -7.74
N PHE A 148 9.55 -10.44 -7.99
CA PHE A 148 8.91 -9.27 -7.37
C PHE A 148 8.89 -9.35 -5.85
N HIS A 149 8.50 -10.50 -5.32
CA HIS A 149 8.43 -10.71 -3.88
C HIS A 149 9.79 -10.51 -3.20
N LEU A 150 10.85 -11.09 -3.75
CA LEU A 150 12.21 -10.94 -3.22
C LEU A 150 12.65 -9.48 -3.18
N VAL A 151 12.51 -8.77 -4.30
CA VAL A 151 12.91 -7.36 -4.40
C VAL A 151 12.10 -6.46 -3.49
N THR A 152 10.79 -6.72 -3.40
CA THR A 152 9.92 -5.94 -2.52
C THR A 152 10.34 -6.08 -1.06
N ILE A 153 10.68 -7.29 -0.61
CA ILE A 153 11.15 -7.51 0.78
C ILE A 153 12.47 -6.78 1.04
N GLU A 154 13.45 -6.93 0.14
CA GLU A 154 14.75 -6.30 0.30
C GLU A 154 14.65 -4.77 0.25
N SER A 155 13.94 -4.24 -0.75
CA SER A 155 13.73 -2.79 -0.89
C SER A 155 12.96 -2.21 0.30
N ALA A 156 11.91 -2.90 0.78
CA ALA A 156 11.15 -2.47 1.93
C ALA A 156 12.01 -2.43 3.20
N PHE A 157 12.92 -3.38 3.38
CA PHE A 157 13.86 -3.37 4.50
C PHE A 157 14.78 -2.15 4.44
N VAL A 158 15.39 -1.87 3.29
CA VAL A 158 16.30 -0.73 3.10
C VAL A 158 15.56 0.60 3.34
N VAL A 159 14.41 0.79 2.67
CA VAL A 159 13.62 2.03 2.78
C VAL A 159 13.16 2.27 4.22
N ARG A 160 12.67 1.23 4.89
CA ARG A 160 12.23 1.31 6.29
C ARG A 160 13.39 1.68 7.21
N THR A 161 14.55 1.03 7.07
CA THR A 161 15.73 1.31 7.89
C THR A 161 16.17 2.76 7.70
N PHE A 162 16.27 3.22 6.46
CA PHE A 162 16.61 4.59 6.13
C PHE A 162 15.59 5.59 6.70
N PHE A 163 14.30 5.30 6.58
CA PHE A 163 13.24 6.14 7.17
C PHE A 163 13.39 6.29 8.68
N PHE A 164 13.58 5.20 9.41
CA PHE A 164 13.73 5.28 10.87
C PHE A 164 15.02 5.97 11.32
N VAL A 165 16.11 5.83 10.57
CA VAL A 165 17.33 6.58 10.83
C VAL A 165 17.11 8.09 10.63
N LEU A 166 16.52 8.49 9.50
CA LEU A 166 16.19 9.90 9.26
C LEU A 166 15.22 10.44 10.31
N PHE A 167 14.18 9.68 10.62
CA PHE A 167 13.20 10.05 11.64
C PHE A 167 13.89 10.26 13.01
N GLY A 168 14.78 9.34 13.41
CA GLY A 168 15.54 9.47 14.65
C GLY A 168 16.43 10.72 14.71
N ILE A 169 17.04 11.10 13.57
CA ILE A 169 17.87 12.31 13.47
C ILE A 169 17.02 13.59 13.53
N THR A 170 15.80 13.56 13.01
CA THR A 170 14.90 14.74 12.96
C THR A 170 14.19 15.00 14.29
N ILE A 171 14.10 14.00 15.17
CA ILE A 171 13.50 14.19 16.50
C ILE A 171 14.45 15.02 17.38
N THR A 172 13.97 16.18 17.78
CA THR A 172 14.68 16.99 18.77
C THR A 172 14.33 16.54 20.20
N LEU A 173 15.32 16.41 21.08
CA LEU A 173 15.11 16.07 22.50
C LEU A 173 14.11 17.04 23.16
N GLN A 174 14.10 18.29 22.73
CA GLN A 174 13.22 19.33 23.26
C GLN A 174 11.74 19.03 22.95
N SER A 175 11.44 18.38 21.82
CA SER A 175 10.08 17.95 21.47
C SER A 175 9.60 16.80 22.35
N LEU A 176 10.49 15.89 22.76
CA LEU A 176 10.16 14.76 23.63
C LEU A 176 9.79 15.18 25.06
N PHE A 177 10.43 16.25 25.57
CA PHE A 177 10.16 16.78 26.92
C PHE A 177 9.02 17.80 26.97
N ASN A 178 8.32 18.05 25.85
CA ASN A 178 7.17 18.94 25.85
C ASN A 178 5.96 18.25 26.50
N VAL A 179 5.48 18.83 27.61
CA VAL A 179 4.35 18.29 28.40
C VAL A 179 3.09 18.08 27.53
N LYS A 180 2.80 18.99 26.59
CA LYS A 180 1.63 18.84 25.68
C LYS A 180 1.78 17.63 24.79
N VAL A 181 2.98 17.39 24.24
CA VAL A 181 3.27 16.23 23.41
C VAL A 181 3.16 14.93 24.21
N ALA A 182 3.68 14.92 25.44
CA ALA A 182 3.60 13.77 26.34
C ALA A 182 2.14 13.40 26.70
N ILE A 183 1.29 14.40 27.00
CA ILE A 183 -0.14 14.17 27.31
C ILE A 183 -0.85 13.62 26.09
N ILE A 184 -0.68 14.24 24.91
CA ILE A 184 -1.35 13.78 23.67
C ILE A 184 -0.88 12.36 23.31
N SER A 185 0.41 12.08 23.40
CA SER A 185 0.96 10.74 23.15
C SER A 185 0.40 9.70 24.14
N GLY A 186 0.30 10.06 25.42
CA GLY A 186 -0.29 9.21 26.45
C GLY A 186 -1.77 8.89 26.19
N LEU A 187 -2.55 9.89 25.76
CA LEU A 187 -3.97 9.70 25.39
C LEU A 187 -4.12 8.79 24.16
N ILE A 188 -3.24 8.95 23.15
CA ILE A 188 -3.24 8.09 21.97
C ILE A 188 -2.89 6.64 22.36
N LEU A 189 -1.89 6.44 23.20
CA LEU A 189 -1.50 5.11 23.66
C LEU A 189 -2.59 4.45 24.50
N LEU A 190 -3.27 5.20 25.35
CA LEU A 190 -4.45 4.71 26.11
C LEU A 190 -5.58 4.30 25.16
N GLY A 191 -5.87 5.10 24.13
CA GLY A 191 -6.89 4.76 23.14
C GLY A 191 -6.52 3.53 22.28
N LEU A 192 -5.23 3.21 22.13
CA LEU A 192 -4.78 1.99 21.46
C LEU A 192 -4.89 0.74 22.32
N TYR A 193 -4.87 0.89 23.64
CA TYR A 193 -4.85 -0.23 24.59
C TYR A 193 -6.26 -0.69 25.01
N ILE A 194 -7.28 0.10 24.71
CA ILE A 194 -8.69 -0.20 24.96
C ILE A 194 -9.34 -0.81 23.73
#